data_4e0df42c25a62accbb33f80ce8d39dc3
#
_entry.id   4e0df42c25a62accbb33f80ce8d39dc3
#
_cell.length_a   1.000
_cell.length_b   1.000
_cell.length_c   1.000
_cell.angle_alpha   90.00
_cell.angle_beta   90.00
_cell.angle_gamma   90.00
#
_symmetry.space_group_name_H-M   'P 1'
#
loop_
_entity.id
_entity.type
_entity.pdbx_description
1 polymer ?
#
loop_
_entity_poly.entity_id
_entity_poly.type
_entity_poly.pdbx_seq_one_letter_code
_entity_poly.pdbx_strand_id
1 'polypeptide(L)'
;MKLSMPLSYAGGFAESARQTAELEKVGLDTVWVAEAYGFDAPSMMGYLAAHTETVEIGAAILPIYTRTPTLIAMTAAGIDALSGGRCVLGLGASGPQVIEGFHGVPYDRPLARTRETIEICRNVWAREAPLVHQGDIFHIPLPEDQGTGLGKALKIIGHPERSRIPIWVAALGEKNVALAAEVADGWLPIFFVPEKAHAVFGASLAAGAARRDPALGPLQIAAGGLLAIGEETEVASVREMGRAGAALYVGGMGAKGKNFYNALACRYGYEKEAAEIQDLYLSGHKAEAAAKVPADLLEAMSLCGPEGYIKERLAAFAEVGVTHLNVTPVGGDPVAMIETLRGWL
;
A
#
# COMPACT_ATOMS: atom_id res chain seq x y z
N MET A 1 14.36 10.64 -4.83
CA MET A 1 13.21 9.88 -4.29
C MET A 1 13.26 9.87 -2.77
N LYS A 2 12.09 9.73 -2.08
CA LYS A 2 12.03 9.39 -0.66
C LYS A 2 12.28 7.88 -0.47
N LEU A 3 12.77 7.49 0.71
CA LEU A 3 12.90 6.09 1.11
C LEU A 3 11.71 5.67 1.97
N SER A 4 11.11 4.55 1.66
CA SER A 4 10.05 3.97 2.48
C SER A 4 10.25 2.48 2.73
N MET A 5 9.66 1.94 3.80
CA MET A 5 9.85 0.55 4.20
C MET A 5 8.54 -0.04 4.75
N PRO A 6 8.11 -1.22 4.29
CA PRO A 6 7.01 -1.94 4.91
C PRO A 6 7.49 -2.58 6.22
N LEU A 7 6.66 -2.54 7.25
CA LEU A 7 6.92 -3.23 8.51
C LEU A 7 6.28 -4.61 8.54
N SER A 8 6.87 -5.53 9.31
CA SER A 8 6.26 -6.83 9.57
C SER A 8 4.94 -6.66 10.32
N TYR A 9 3.89 -7.28 9.81
CA TYR A 9 2.57 -7.32 10.46
C TYR A 9 2.30 -8.61 11.24
N ALA A 10 3.29 -9.51 11.28
CA ALA A 10 3.16 -10.82 11.93
C ALA A 10 3.62 -10.83 13.39
N GLY A 11 4.01 -9.68 13.95
CA GLY A 11 4.50 -9.53 15.33
C GLY A 11 5.84 -8.79 15.40
N GLY A 12 6.43 -8.75 16.61
CA GLY A 12 7.71 -8.05 16.81
C GLY A 12 7.62 -6.52 16.78
N PHE A 13 6.44 -5.94 17.05
CA PHE A 13 6.19 -4.51 16.89
C PHE A 13 7.09 -3.60 17.72
N ALA A 14 7.43 -4.00 18.95
CA ALA A 14 8.35 -3.23 19.79
C ALA A 14 9.76 -3.16 19.18
N GLU A 15 10.22 -4.24 18.56
CA GLU A 15 11.50 -4.27 17.85
C GLU A 15 11.43 -3.45 16.57
N SER A 16 10.36 -3.61 15.78
CA SER A 16 10.14 -2.83 14.57
C SER A 16 10.11 -1.31 14.86
N ALA A 17 9.52 -0.88 15.98
CA ALA A 17 9.51 0.53 16.36
C ALA A 17 10.91 1.04 16.73
N ARG A 18 11.68 0.27 17.50
CA ARG A 18 13.08 0.62 17.81
C ARG A 18 13.93 0.72 16.54
N GLN A 19 13.81 -0.26 15.66
CA GLN A 19 14.52 -0.25 14.39
C GLN A 19 14.13 0.95 13.52
N THR A 20 12.85 1.29 13.47
CA THR A 20 12.36 2.47 12.73
C THR A 20 12.97 3.76 13.27
N ALA A 21 13.07 3.90 14.59
CA ALA A 21 13.71 5.07 15.22
C ALA A 21 15.22 5.18 14.91
N GLU A 22 15.91 4.07 14.66
CA GLU A 22 17.28 4.15 14.15
C GLU A 22 17.34 4.44 12.66
N LEU A 23 16.43 3.88 11.87
CA LEU A 23 16.38 4.07 10.43
C LEU A 23 15.98 5.51 10.02
N GLU A 24 15.14 6.20 10.80
CA GLU A 24 14.83 7.61 10.53
C GLU A 24 16.05 8.53 10.67
N LYS A 25 16.99 8.20 11.55
CA LYS A 25 18.24 8.97 11.73
C LYS A 25 19.18 8.89 10.53
N VAL A 26 19.09 7.83 9.76
CA VAL A 26 19.88 7.62 8.52
C VAL A 26 19.08 7.89 7.26
N GLY A 27 17.90 8.48 7.38
CA GLY A 27 17.16 9.04 6.26
C GLY A 27 16.01 8.17 5.70
N LEU A 28 15.44 7.26 6.51
CA LEU A 28 14.16 6.66 6.16
C LEU A 28 13.05 7.72 6.29
N ASP A 29 12.29 7.94 5.22
CA ASP A 29 11.25 9.00 5.17
C ASP A 29 9.87 8.49 5.59
N THR A 30 9.52 7.22 5.28
CA THR A 30 8.17 6.70 5.51
C THR A 30 8.21 5.24 5.92
N VAL A 31 7.39 4.84 6.90
CA VAL A 31 7.12 3.42 7.20
C VAL A 31 5.68 3.07 6.88
N TRP A 32 5.47 1.86 6.38
CA TRP A 32 4.16 1.35 6.00
C TRP A 32 3.73 0.20 6.90
N VAL A 33 2.61 0.38 7.59
CA VAL A 33 2.00 -0.61 8.46
C VAL A 33 0.87 -1.31 7.72
N ALA A 34 1.05 -2.61 7.46
CA ALA A 34 0.02 -3.40 6.79
C ALA A 34 -1.06 -3.88 7.76
N GLU A 35 -2.29 -3.96 7.27
CA GLU A 35 -3.39 -4.64 7.94
C GLU A 35 -3.97 -5.71 7.02
N ALA A 36 -3.91 -6.95 7.48
CA ALA A 36 -4.55 -8.09 6.85
C ALA A 36 -5.52 -8.74 7.87
N TYR A 37 -5.52 -10.05 8.03
CA TYR A 37 -6.21 -10.75 9.11
C TYR A 37 -5.23 -11.07 10.25
N GLY A 38 -4.52 -10.05 10.71
CA GLY A 38 -3.55 -10.08 11.81
C GLY A 38 -3.90 -9.05 12.88
N PHE A 39 -2.89 -8.35 13.39
CA PHE A 39 -3.11 -7.21 14.30
C PHE A 39 -3.57 -5.98 13.53
N ASP A 40 -4.36 -5.10 14.17
CA ASP A 40 -4.83 -3.87 13.58
C ASP A 40 -3.70 -2.85 13.37
N ALA A 41 -3.65 -2.22 12.22
CA ALA A 41 -2.60 -1.25 11.92
C ALA A 41 -2.63 0.01 12.80
N PRO A 42 -3.79 0.59 13.16
CA PRO A 42 -3.85 1.76 14.02
C PRO A 42 -3.12 1.62 15.35
N SER A 43 -3.18 0.46 16.00
CA SER A 43 -2.43 0.21 17.26
C SER A 43 -0.92 0.35 17.05
N MET A 44 -0.39 -0.25 15.97
CA MET A 44 1.03 -0.14 15.64
C MET A 44 1.41 1.28 15.21
N MET A 45 0.57 1.95 14.42
CA MET A 45 0.81 3.33 13.98
C MET A 45 0.87 4.29 15.18
N GLY A 46 -0.03 4.13 16.17
CA GLY A 46 0.01 4.90 17.42
C GLY A 46 1.28 4.62 18.24
N TYR A 47 1.72 3.37 18.29
CA TYR A 47 2.96 3.00 18.96
C TYR A 47 4.20 3.62 18.26
N LEU A 48 4.24 3.60 16.94
CA LEU A 48 5.29 4.27 16.14
C LEU A 48 5.30 5.79 16.38
N ALA A 49 4.13 6.43 16.43
CA ALA A 49 4.02 7.86 16.68
C ALA A 49 4.70 8.29 17.99
N ALA A 50 4.66 7.42 19.01
CA ALA A 50 5.31 7.65 20.31
C ALA A 50 6.82 7.33 20.34
N HIS A 51 7.35 6.60 19.36
CA HIS A 51 8.73 6.11 19.34
C HIS A 51 9.58 6.69 18.20
N THR A 52 9.01 7.53 17.35
CA THR A 52 9.67 8.15 16.20
C THR A 52 9.43 9.65 16.18
N GLU A 53 10.31 10.42 15.53
CA GLU A 53 10.26 11.88 15.54
C GLU A 53 9.97 12.48 14.16
N THR A 54 10.49 11.88 13.08
CA THR A 54 10.48 12.50 11.74
C THR A 54 9.81 11.65 10.67
N VAL A 55 9.90 10.32 10.79
CA VAL A 55 9.38 9.39 9.77
C VAL A 55 7.86 9.51 9.63
N GLU A 56 7.38 9.58 8.39
CA GLU A 56 5.94 9.49 8.07
C GLU A 56 5.43 8.07 8.42
N ILE A 57 4.25 7.98 9.01
CA ILE A 57 3.63 6.73 9.46
C ILE A 57 2.41 6.45 8.60
N GLY A 58 2.56 5.54 7.65
CA GLY A 58 1.53 5.19 6.69
C GLY A 58 0.85 3.85 6.98
N ALA A 59 -0.45 3.75 6.72
CA ALA A 59 -1.09 2.45 6.57
C ALA A 59 -0.86 1.91 5.14
N ALA A 60 -0.59 0.61 5.01
CA ALA A 60 -0.53 -0.05 3.71
C ALA A 60 -1.14 -1.47 3.77
N ILE A 61 -2.42 -1.54 3.93
CA ILE A 61 -3.48 -0.51 3.89
C ILE A 61 -4.51 -0.72 5.02
N LEU A 62 -5.33 0.28 5.34
CA LEU A 62 -6.58 0.05 6.06
C LEU A 62 -7.66 -0.42 5.06
N PRO A 63 -8.31 -1.58 5.28
CA PRO A 63 -9.39 -2.04 4.42
C PRO A 63 -10.63 -1.16 4.57
N ILE A 64 -11.19 -0.70 3.44
CA ILE A 64 -12.37 0.19 3.40
C ILE A 64 -13.68 -0.47 3.85
N TYR A 65 -13.69 -1.79 4.06
CA TYR A 65 -14.88 -2.56 4.48
C TYR A 65 -14.95 -2.81 5.97
N THR A 66 -13.82 -2.74 6.67
CA THR A 66 -13.74 -3.15 8.09
C THR A 66 -14.04 -2.02 9.07
N ARG A 67 -14.12 -0.79 8.57
CA ARG A 67 -14.39 0.42 9.36
C ARG A 67 -15.36 1.32 8.61
N THR A 68 -16.17 2.08 9.33
CA THR A 68 -16.93 3.16 8.70
C THR A 68 -15.97 4.26 8.20
N PRO A 69 -16.34 5.01 7.14
CA PRO A 69 -15.48 6.10 6.64
C PRO A 69 -15.16 7.15 7.70
N THR A 70 -16.14 7.44 8.57
CA THR A 70 -15.94 8.37 9.69
C THR A 70 -14.97 7.85 10.73
N LEU A 71 -14.98 6.54 11.03
CA LEU A 71 -13.98 5.94 11.92
C LEU A 71 -12.57 5.95 11.27
N ILE A 72 -12.47 5.70 9.97
CA ILE A 72 -11.20 5.82 9.22
C ILE A 72 -10.66 7.26 9.35
N ALA A 73 -11.53 8.26 9.14
CA ALA A 73 -11.14 9.66 9.27
C ALA A 73 -10.69 10.01 10.70
N MET A 74 -11.41 9.54 11.73
CA MET A 74 -11.05 9.73 13.14
C MET A 74 -9.71 9.06 13.48
N THR A 75 -9.49 7.84 12.99
CA THR A 75 -8.24 7.10 13.19
C THR A 75 -7.05 7.86 12.61
N ALA A 76 -7.14 8.31 11.36
CA ALA A 76 -6.08 9.07 10.72
C ALA A 76 -5.81 10.40 11.43
N ALA A 77 -6.85 11.15 11.80
CA ALA A 77 -6.71 12.38 12.55
C ALA A 77 -6.09 12.18 13.94
N GLY A 78 -6.43 11.07 14.63
CA GLY A 78 -5.85 10.73 15.92
C GLY A 78 -4.35 10.41 15.82
N ILE A 79 -3.96 9.60 14.83
CA ILE A 79 -2.54 9.28 14.58
C ILE A 79 -1.79 10.55 14.14
N ASP A 80 -2.41 11.38 13.33
CA ASP A 80 -1.83 12.65 12.87
C ASP A 80 -1.52 13.58 14.05
N ALA A 81 -2.47 13.73 14.96
CA ALA A 81 -2.28 14.53 16.19
C ALA A 81 -1.19 13.93 17.11
N LEU A 82 -1.18 12.60 17.31
CA LEU A 82 -0.18 11.92 18.14
C LEU A 82 1.23 12.03 17.55
N SER A 83 1.36 12.07 16.24
CA SER A 83 2.64 12.12 15.53
C SER A 83 3.09 13.53 15.17
N GLY A 84 2.33 14.58 15.46
CA GLY A 84 2.65 15.94 15.04
C GLY A 84 2.60 16.14 13.53
N GLY A 85 1.56 15.57 12.87
CA GLY A 85 1.33 15.78 11.45
C GLY A 85 2.06 14.79 10.52
N ARG A 86 2.41 13.58 10.99
CA ARG A 86 3.16 12.58 10.19
C ARG A 86 2.31 11.41 9.67
N CYS A 87 1.00 11.42 9.88
CA CYS A 87 0.12 10.35 9.41
C CYS A 87 -0.01 10.37 7.88
N VAL A 88 0.00 9.18 7.28
CA VAL A 88 -0.39 8.94 5.88
C VAL A 88 -1.47 7.88 5.87
N LEU A 89 -2.65 8.20 5.33
CA LEU A 89 -3.75 7.26 5.26
C LEU A 89 -3.67 6.41 3.99
N GLY A 90 -3.24 5.17 4.10
CA GLY A 90 -3.30 4.21 3.00
C GLY A 90 -4.59 3.39 3.05
N LEU A 91 -5.32 3.35 1.95
CA LEU A 91 -6.61 2.67 1.79
C LEU A 91 -6.53 1.58 0.72
N GLY A 92 -7.32 0.53 0.90
CA GLY A 92 -7.49 -0.50 -0.11
C GLY A 92 -8.74 -1.34 0.09
N ALA A 93 -9.19 -1.99 -0.98
CA ALA A 93 -10.37 -2.84 -0.92
C ALA A 93 -10.08 -4.21 -0.27
N SER A 94 -8.82 -4.61 -0.14
CA SER A 94 -8.42 -5.98 0.22
C SER A 94 -8.96 -7.01 -0.80
N GLY A 95 -9.04 -8.29 -0.42
CA GLY A 95 -9.60 -9.34 -1.27
C GLY A 95 -10.92 -9.89 -0.72
N PRO A 96 -11.81 -10.40 -1.59
CA PRO A 96 -13.10 -10.97 -1.16
C PRO A 96 -12.94 -12.06 -0.09
N GLN A 97 -11.90 -12.90 -0.18
CA GLN A 97 -11.67 -13.95 0.81
C GLN A 97 -11.42 -13.44 2.22
N VAL A 98 -10.74 -12.27 2.33
CA VAL A 98 -10.49 -11.64 3.63
C VAL A 98 -11.76 -10.92 4.11
N ILE A 99 -12.39 -10.15 3.25
CA ILE A 99 -13.54 -9.31 3.64
C ILE A 99 -14.76 -10.18 3.93
N GLU A 100 -15.10 -11.13 3.05
CA GLU A 100 -16.25 -12.02 3.24
C GLU A 100 -15.93 -13.19 4.20
N GLY A 101 -14.72 -13.76 4.07
CA GLY A 101 -14.35 -14.97 4.81
C GLY A 101 -13.95 -14.71 6.26
N PHE A 102 -13.20 -13.65 6.54
CA PHE A 102 -12.71 -13.32 7.89
C PHE A 102 -13.57 -12.27 8.58
N HIS A 103 -13.96 -11.20 7.87
CA HIS A 103 -14.74 -10.11 8.45
C HIS A 103 -16.26 -10.29 8.34
N GLY A 104 -16.75 -11.21 7.49
CA GLY A 104 -18.18 -11.47 7.31
C GLY A 104 -18.95 -10.30 6.68
N VAL A 105 -18.27 -9.46 5.91
CA VAL A 105 -18.84 -8.28 5.25
C VAL A 105 -18.94 -8.52 3.74
N PRO A 106 -20.06 -8.20 3.08
CA PRO A 106 -20.18 -8.35 1.63
C PRO A 106 -19.14 -7.51 0.87
N TYR A 107 -18.48 -8.12 -0.12
CA TYR A 107 -17.52 -7.44 -1.00
C TYR A 107 -18.24 -6.87 -2.21
N ASP A 108 -18.74 -5.66 -2.09
CA ASP A 108 -19.53 -5.01 -3.12
C ASP A 108 -19.00 -3.62 -3.49
N ARG A 109 -19.16 -3.22 -4.74
CA ARG A 109 -18.93 -1.87 -5.26
C ARG A 109 -17.63 -1.19 -4.79
N PRO A 110 -16.45 -1.85 -4.85
CA PRO A 110 -15.20 -1.36 -4.25
C PRO A 110 -14.77 0.02 -4.77
N LEU A 111 -15.01 0.34 -6.03
CA LEU A 111 -14.62 1.63 -6.62
C LEU A 111 -15.44 2.80 -6.03
N ALA A 112 -16.76 2.66 -5.98
CA ALA A 112 -17.63 3.68 -5.39
C ALA A 112 -17.32 3.84 -3.89
N ARG A 113 -17.18 2.72 -3.17
CA ARG A 113 -16.82 2.72 -1.74
C ARG A 113 -15.49 3.42 -1.48
N THR A 114 -14.45 3.17 -2.28
CA THR A 114 -13.16 3.85 -2.16
C THR A 114 -13.31 5.36 -2.37
N ARG A 115 -13.99 5.78 -3.42
CA ARG A 115 -14.22 7.20 -3.72
C ARG A 115 -14.93 7.90 -2.58
N GLU A 116 -16.08 7.39 -2.15
CA GLU A 116 -16.88 8.00 -1.10
C GLU A 116 -16.15 8.01 0.26
N THR A 117 -15.37 6.96 0.57
CA THR A 117 -14.53 6.94 1.77
C THR A 117 -13.51 8.09 1.76
N ILE A 118 -12.85 8.34 0.62
CA ILE A 118 -11.89 9.44 0.47
C ILE A 118 -12.59 10.80 0.64
N GLU A 119 -13.72 10.99 -0.01
CA GLU A 119 -14.52 12.23 0.08
C GLU A 119 -14.97 12.51 1.52
N ILE A 120 -15.50 11.49 2.20
CA ILE A 120 -15.93 11.60 3.60
C ILE A 120 -14.74 11.94 4.51
N CYS A 121 -13.60 11.27 4.37
CA CYS A 121 -12.42 11.55 5.16
C CYS A 121 -11.97 13.02 5.01
N ARG A 122 -11.89 13.50 3.78
CA ARG A 122 -11.51 14.90 3.51
C ARG A 122 -12.49 15.90 4.12
N ASN A 123 -13.80 15.66 3.99
CA ASN A 123 -14.83 16.52 4.58
C ASN A 123 -14.77 16.53 6.12
N VAL A 124 -14.47 15.38 6.74
CA VAL A 124 -14.29 15.29 8.20
C VAL A 124 -13.11 16.13 8.66
N TRP A 125 -11.97 16.07 7.97
CA TRP A 125 -10.75 16.80 8.36
C TRP A 125 -10.82 18.29 8.06
N ALA A 126 -11.41 18.69 6.93
CA ALA A 126 -11.64 20.09 6.60
C ALA A 126 -12.51 20.79 7.63
N ARG A 127 -13.46 20.07 8.24
CA ARG A 127 -14.29 20.54 9.35
C ARG A 127 -15.04 21.86 9.08
N GLU A 128 -15.31 22.18 7.81
CA GLU A 128 -15.98 23.41 7.42
C GLU A 128 -17.45 23.43 7.90
N ALA A 129 -18.16 22.33 7.72
CA ALA A 129 -19.55 22.15 8.09
C ALA A 129 -19.77 20.82 8.85
N PRO A 130 -20.93 20.62 9.52
CA PRO A 130 -21.36 19.29 9.92
C PRO A 130 -21.37 18.33 8.73
N LEU A 131 -20.88 17.08 8.95
CA LEU A 131 -20.73 16.11 7.87
C LEU A 131 -22.09 15.73 7.29
N VAL A 132 -22.24 15.98 5.99
CA VAL A 132 -23.34 15.48 5.17
C VAL A 132 -22.73 14.81 3.96
N HIS A 133 -23.14 13.57 3.67
CA HIS A 133 -22.76 12.83 2.48
C HIS A 133 -23.97 12.04 1.98
N GLN A 134 -24.30 12.17 0.71
CA GLN A 134 -25.37 11.45 0.05
C GLN A 134 -24.81 10.78 -1.20
N GLY A 135 -24.21 9.61 -0.98
CA GLY A 135 -23.57 8.84 -2.03
C GLY A 135 -24.37 7.61 -2.43
N ASP A 136 -23.77 6.80 -3.27
CA ASP A 136 -24.31 5.52 -3.70
C ASP A 136 -24.14 4.41 -2.65
N ILE A 137 -23.17 4.58 -1.73
CA ILE A 137 -22.79 3.59 -0.70
C ILE A 137 -23.13 4.12 0.69
N PHE A 138 -22.79 5.38 0.96
CA PHE A 138 -22.92 5.96 2.28
C PHE A 138 -23.89 7.12 2.28
N HIS A 139 -24.82 7.09 3.24
CA HIS A 139 -25.73 8.19 3.55
C HIS A 139 -25.43 8.68 4.97
N ILE A 140 -24.94 9.91 5.11
CA ILE A 140 -24.60 10.52 6.41
C ILE A 140 -25.20 11.92 6.48
N PRO A 141 -26.13 12.21 7.42
CA PRO A 141 -26.75 11.27 8.34
C PRO A 141 -27.55 10.18 7.65
N LEU A 142 -27.76 9.06 8.36
CA LEU A 142 -28.62 7.98 7.88
C LEU A 142 -30.04 8.51 7.66
N PRO A 143 -30.75 8.19 6.57
CA PRO A 143 -32.14 8.53 6.34
C PRO A 143 -33.04 8.07 7.51
N GLU A 144 -34.05 8.86 7.83
CA GLU A 144 -34.91 8.63 8.99
C GLU A 144 -35.63 7.27 8.97
N ASP A 145 -35.99 6.80 7.77
CA ASP A 145 -36.68 5.51 7.55
C ASP A 145 -35.73 4.29 7.61
N GLN A 146 -34.43 4.53 7.67
CA GLN A 146 -33.40 3.46 7.74
C GLN A 146 -32.82 3.26 9.14
N GLY A 147 -33.30 3.99 10.14
CA GLY A 147 -32.83 3.92 11.52
C GLY A 147 -33.87 4.40 12.54
N THR A 148 -33.40 5.00 13.61
CA THR A 148 -34.27 5.52 14.69
C THR A 148 -34.92 6.86 14.36
N GLY A 149 -34.56 7.49 13.25
CA GLY A 149 -34.96 8.85 12.90
C GLY A 149 -34.27 9.97 13.70
N LEU A 150 -33.32 9.62 14.58
CA LEU A 150 -32.63 10.60 15.46
C LEU A 150 -31.27 11.04 14.92
N GLY A 151 -30.87 10.58 13.72
CA GLY A 151 -29.62 10.93 13.07
C GLY A 151 -29.55 12.41 12.73
N LYS A 152 -28.45 13.08 13.10
CA LYS A 152 -28.18 14.47 12.71
C LYS A 152 -26.73 14.63 12.26
N ALA A 153 -26.48 15.58 11.36
CA ALA A 153 -25.13 15.92 10.92
C ALA A 153 -24.28 16.42 12.10
N LEU A 154 -23.08 15.86 12.24
CA LEU A 154 -22.14 16.19 13.31
C LEU A 154 -20.79 16.60 12.71
N LYS A 155 -20.04 17.42 13.42
CA LYS A 155 -18.60 17.64 13.18
C LYS A 155 -17.79 16.74 14.10
N ILE A 156 -16.61 16.31 13.66
CA ILE A 156 -15.60 15.72 14.55
C ILE A 156 -15.34 16.71 15.71
N ILE A 157 -15.33 16.22 16.96
CA ILE A 157 -15.16 17.07 18.15
C ILE A 157 -13.74 17.65 18.18
N GLY A 158 -12.73 16.80 17.99
CA GLY A 158 -11.34 17.22 17.91
C GLY A 158 -11.08 18.14 16.71
N HIS A 159 -10.03 18.93 16.80
CA HIS A 159 -9.50 19.69 15.67
C HIS A 159 -8.33 18.87 15.07
N PRO A 160 -8.45 18.37 13.83
CA PRO A 160 -7.35 17.69 13.18
C PRO A 160 -6.11 18.61 13.12
N GLU A 161 -4.92 18.03 13.32
CA GLU A 161 -3.65 18.78 13.22
C GLU A 161 -3.48 19.33 11.80
N ARG A 162 -3.87 18.57 10.79
CA ARG A 162 -3.92 19.00 9.39
C ARG A 162 -5.35 18.89 8.86
N SER A 163 -5.81 19.92 8.16
CA SER A 163 -7.10 19.90 7.44
C SER A 163 -7.09 18.95 6.24
N ARG A 164 -5.92 18.44 5.87
CA ARG A 164 -5.72 17.49 4.77
C ARG A 164 -4.58 16.54 5.11
N ILE A 165 -4.94 15.30 5.43
CA ILE A 165 -4.00 14.19 5.60
C ILE A 165 -3.81 13.51 4.23
N PRO A 166 -2.58 13.19 3.78
CA PRO A 166 -2.37 12.50 2.52
C PRO A 166 -3.06 11.14 2.47
N ILE A 167 -3.79 10.87 1.38
CA ILE A 167 -4.48 9.60 1.16
C ILE A 167 -3.80 8.85 0.02
N TRP A 168 -3.35 7.64 0.29
CA TRP A 168 -2.77 6.72 -0.67
C TRP A 168 -3.69 5.55 -0.93
N VAL A 169 -3.73 5.04 -2.16
CA VAL A 169 -4.62 3.93 -2.54
C VAL A 169 -3.81 2.77 -3.12
N ALA A 170 -4.00 1.58 -2.55
CA ALA A 170 -3.48 0.35 -3.14
C ALA A 170 -4.42 -0.11 -4.27
N ALA A 171 -3.87 -0.25 -5.46
CA ALA A 171 -4.62 -0.60 -6.65
C ALA A 171 -3.76 -1.36 -7.67
N LEU A 172 -4.36 -2.38 -8.33
CA LEU A 172 -3.72 -3.16 -9.39
C LEU A 172 -4.59 -3.24 -10.65
N GLY A 173 -5.91 -3.35 -10.50
CA GLY A 173 -6.85 -3.39 -11.62
C GLY A 173 -6.97 -2.04 -12.31
N GLU A 174 -7.17 -2.03 -13.63
CA GLU A 174 -7.18 -0.83 -14.47
C GLU A 174 -8.07 0.30 -13.93
N LYS A 175 -9.33 -0.02 -13.61
CA LYS A 175 -10.29 0.98 -13.11
C LYS A 175 -9.89 1.53 -11.73
N ASN A 176 -9.26 0.69 -10.90
CA ASN A 176 -8.84 1.08 -9.56
C ASN A 176 -7.58 1.94 -9.61
N VAL A 177 -6.63 1.64 -10.52
CA VAL A 177 -5.45 2.48 -10.78
C VAL A 177 -5.88 3.84 -11.34
N ALA A 178 -6.85 3.87 -12.27
CA ALA A 178 -7.40 5.13 -12.78
C ALA A 178 -8.08 5.95 -11.66
N LEU A 179 -8.84 5.30 -10.76
CA LEU A 179 -9.43 5.97 -9.60
C LEU A 179 -8.35 6.52 -8.66
N ALA A 180 -7.33 5.73 -8.35
CA ALA A 180 -6.21 6.19 -7.50
C ALA A 180 -5.53 7.43 -8.12
N ALA A 181 -5.25 7.41 -9.41
CA ALA A 181 -4.64 8.53 -10.12
C ALA A 181 -5.55 9.78 -10.14
N GLU A 182 -6.87 9.61 -10.16
CA GLU A 182 -7.84 10.69 -10.15
C GLU A 182 -7.96 11.36 -8.77
N VAL A 183 -8.13 10.56 -7.69
CA VAL A 183 -8.60 11.09 -6.40
C VAL A 183 -7.59 10.97 -5.25
N ALA A 184 -6.54 10.14 -5.35
CA ALA A 184 -5.60 9.94 -4.25
C ALA A 184 -4.39 10.88 -4.31
N ASP A 185 -3.71 11.09 -3.19
CA ASP A 185 -2.43 11.79 -3.14
C ASP A 185 -1.29 10.87 -3.59
N GLY A 186 -1.42 9.56 -3.34
CA GLY A 186 -0.45 8.56 -3.77
C GLY A 186 -1.07 7.22 -4.13
N TRP A 187 -0.26 6.42 -4.82
CA TRP A 187 -0.57 5.07 -5.26
C TRP A 187 0.43 4.05 -4.70
N LEU A 188 -0.09 2.94 -4.20
CA LEU A 188 0.66 1.82 -3.63
C LEU A 188 0.50 0.58 -4.55
N PRO A 189 1.27 0.45 -5.64
CA PRO A 189 1.36 -0.80 -6.38
C PRO A 189 2.16 -1.84 -5.59
N ILE A 190 1.88 -3.10 -5.83
CA ILE A 190 2.73 -4.22 -5.42
C ILE A 190 3.22 -4.97 -6.66
N PHE A 191 4.36 -5.64 -6.59
CA PHE A 191 4.97 -6.34 -7.72
C PHE A 191 5.17 -5.42 -8.93
N PHE A 192 5.68 -4.24 -8.66
CA PHE A 192 5.89 -3.22 -9.68
C PHE A 192 7.19 -3.50 -10.46
N VAL A 193 7.05 -3.64 -11.77
CA VAL A 193 8.17 -3.84 -12.72
C VAL A 193 8.33 -2.56 -13.54
N PRO A 194 9.38 -1.75 -13.29
CA PRO A 194 9.55 -0.46 -13.96
C PRO A 194 9.52 -0.57 -15.49
N GLU A 195 10.19 -1.53 -16.08
CA GLU A 195 10.30 -1.74 -17.53
C GLU A 195 8.95 -2.05 -18.18
N LYS A 196 8.00 -2.57 -17.42
CA LYS A 196 6.65 -2.92 -17.91
C LYS A 196 5.58 -1.94 -17.43
N ALA A 197 5.92 -1.00 -16.55
CA ALA A 197 4.96 -0.12 -15.88
C ALA A 197 4.12 0.71 -16.87
N HIS A 198 4.75 1.28 -17.89
CA HIS A 198 4.05 2.08 -18.90
C HIS A 198 3.04 1.23 -19.69
N ALA A 199 3.43 0.05 -20.14
CA ALA A 199 2.55 -0.85 -20.90
C ALA A 199 1.35 -1.34 -20.07
N VAL A 200 1.57 -1.62 -18.77
CA VAL A 200 0.56 -2.23 -17.89
C VAL A 200 -0.34 -1.19 -17.22
N PHE A 201 0.20 -0.03 -16.83
CA PHE A 201 -0.52 0.96 -16.02
C PHE A 201 -0.71 2.31 -16.73
N GLY A 202 0.05 2.59 -17.80
CA GLY A 202 0.12 3.92 -18.42
C GLY A 202 -1.26 4.45 -18.85
N ALA A 203 -2.08 3.64 -19.51
CA ALA A 203 -3.41 4.04 -19.94
C ALA A 203 -4.34 4.39 -18.75
N SER A 204 -4.28 3.58 -17.68
CA SER A 204 -5.07 3.81 -16.47
C SER A 204 -4.63 5.07 -15.72
N LEU A 205 -3.33 5.27 -15.59
CA LEU A 205 -2.76 6.45 -14.95
C LEU A 205 -3.11 7.72 -15.74
N ALA A 206 -3.01 7.70 -17.06
CA ALA A 206 -3.38 8.82 -17.92
C ALA A 206 -4.88 9.13 -17.83
N ALA A 207 -5.75 8.11 -17.84
CA ALA A 207 -7.19 8.27 -17.69
C ALA A 207 -7.60 8.89 -16.35
N GLY A 208 -6.91 8.54 -15.26
CA GLY A 208 -7.12 9.15 -13.96
C GLY A 208 -6.58 10.58 -13.90
N ALA A 209 -5.37 10.80 -14.40
CA ALA A 209 -4.73 12.12 -14.44
C ALA A 209 -5.56 13.16 -15.21
N ALA A 210 -6.24 12.74 -16.27
CA ALA A 210 -7.12 13.62 -17.05
C ALA A 210 -8.35 14.14 -16.27
N ARG A 211 -8.71 13.47 -15.17
CA ARG A 211 -9.84 13.85 -14.29
C ARG A 211 -9.39 14.37 -12.92
N ARG A 212 -8.08 14.40 -12.72
CA ARG A 212 -7.49 14.78 -11.43
C ARG A 212 -7.66 16.27 -11.17
N ASP A 213 -8.11 16.62 -9.98
CA ASP A 213 -8.10 18.00 -9.50
C ASP A 213 -6.65 18.50 -9.39
N PRO A 214 -6.29 19.61 -10.07
CA PRO A 214 -4.95 20.20 -9.98
C PRO A 214 -4.49 20.53 -8.54
N ALA A 215 -5.42 20.80 -7.63
CA ALA A 215 -5.12 21.05 -6.22
C ALA A 215 -4.51 19.85 -5.48
N LEU A 216 -4.67 18.63 -6.04
CA LEU A 216 -4.03 17.43 -5.50
C LEU A 216 -2.51 17.36 -5.82
N GLY A 217 -2.02 18.18 -6.75
CA GLY A 217 -0.65 18.05 -7.25
C GLY A 217 -0.41 16.74 -8.02
N PRO A 218 0.84 16.40 -8.36
CA PRO A 218 1.17 15.16 -9.05
C PRO A 218 0.93 13.94 -8.15
N LEU A 219 0.50 12.83 -8.75
CA LEU A 219 0.36 11.56 -8.05
C LEU A 219 1.72 11.07 -7.57
N GLN A 220 1.82 10.72 -6.30
CA GLN A 220 3.00 10.07 -5.74
C GLN A 220 2.90 8.54 -5.92
N ILE A 221 4.02 7.85 -6.08
CA ILE A 221 4.06 6.40 -6.31
C ILE A 221 5.10 5.78 -5.37
N ALA A 222 4.69 4.80 -4.55
CA ALA A 222 5.60 4.03 -3.71
C ALA A 222 5.76 2.62 -4.28
N ALA A 223 6.93 2.32 -4.83
CA ALA A 223 7.24 1.01 -5.40
C ALA A 223 8.69 0.62 -5.11
N GLY A 224 8.98 -0.67 -5.15
CA GLY A 224 10.30 -1.23 -4.88
C GLY A 224 10.19 -2.71 -4.53
N GLY A 225 11.08 -3.22 -3.66
CA GLY A 225 11.11 -4.63 -3.32
C GLY A 225 12.19 -4.97 -2.30
N LEU A 226 12.63 -6.23 -2.31
CA LEU A 226 13.74 -6.67 -1.47
C LEU A 226 15.01 -5.88 -1.78
N LEU A 227 15.74 -5.49 -0.76
CA LEU A 227 17.02 -4.80 -0.86
C LEU A 227 18.13 -5.66 -0.25
N ALA A 228 19.15 -5.96 -1.05
CA ALA A 228 20.40 -6.54 -0.59
C ALA A 228 21.57 -5.98 -1.41
N ILE A 229 22.57 -5.45 -0.74
CA ILE A 229 23.75 -4.83 -1.37
C ILE A 229 24.93 -5.79 -1.23
N GLY A 230 25.47 -6.27 -2.34
CA GLY A 230 26.59 -7.20 -2.36
C GLY A 230 26.78 -7.85 -3.74
N GLU A 231 27.80 -8.68 -3.85
CA GLU A 231 28.06 -9.43 -5.08
C GLU A 231 26.95 -10.46 -5.36
N GLU A 232 26.76 -10.84 -6.61
CA GLU A 232 25.69 -11.75 -7.04
C GLU A 232 25.66 -13.07 -6.23
N THR A 233 26.82 -13.62 -5.92
CA THR A 233 26.94 -14.85 -5.10
C THR A 233 26.42 -14.71 -3.67
N GLU A 234 26.38 -13.48 -3.15
CA GLU A 234 25.91 -13.16 -1.79
C GLU A 234 24.40 -12.86 -1.76
N VAL A 235 23.90 -12.16 -2.79
CA VAL A 235 22.52 -11.66 -2.82
C VAL A 235 21.53 -12.57 -3.53
N ALA A 236 21.99 -13.55 -4.32
CA ALA A 236 21.12 -14.49 -5.03
C ALA A 236 20.15 -15.22 -4.09
N SER A 237 20.62 -15.64 -2.90
CA SER A 237 19.78 -16.30 -1.91
C SER A 237 18.69 -15.37 -1.35
N VAL A 238 18.99 -14.09 -1.21
CA VAL A 238 17.99 -13.08 -0.75
C VAL A 238 16.92 -12.91 -1.81
N ARG A 239 17.29 -12.79 -3.09
CA ARG A 239 16.35 -12.69 -4.20
C ARG A 239 15.41 -13.91 -4.23
N GLU A 240 15.96 -15.12 -4.04
CA GLU A 240 15.18 -16.36 -3.96
C GLU A 240 14.17 -16.40 -2.80
N MET A 241 14.42 -15.69 -1.68
CA MET A 241 13.45 -15.59 -0.58
C MET A 241 12.13 -14.93 -1.03
N GLY A 242 12.16 -14.06 -2.04
CA GLY A 242 10.96 -13.45 -2.62
C GLY A 242 10.04 -14.44 -3.34
N ARG A 243 10.56 -15.61 -3.75
CA ARG A 243 9.86 -16.60 -4.56
C ARG A 243 8.61 -17.16 -3.87
N ALA A 244 8.71 -17.53 -2.60
CA ALA A 244 7.58 -18.05 -1.84
C ALA A 244 6.46 -17.00 -1.65
N GLY A 245 6.85 -15.75 -1.41
CA GLY A 245 5.91 -14.63 -1.35
C GLY A 245 5.21 -14.39 -2.68
N ALA A 246 5.95 -14.33 -3.78
CA ALA A 246 5.37 -14.17 -5.12
C ALA A 246 4.40 -15.31 -5.46
N ALA A 247 4.76 -16.56 -5.16
CA ALA A 247 3.86 -17.71 -5.36
C ALA A 247 2.59 -17.66 -4.50
N LEU A 248 2.68 -17.19 -3.25
CA LEU A 248 1.50 -16.97 -2.40
C LEU A 248 0.54 -15.97 -3.07
N TYR A 249 1.05 -14.83 -3.52
CA TYR A 249 0.19 -13.81 -4.12
C TYR A 249 -0.37 -14.24 -5.47
N VAL A 250 0.47 -14.69 -6.39
CA VAL A 250 0.06 -15.10 -7.75
C VAL A 250 -0.81 -16.35 -7.71
N GLY A 251 -0.54 -17.29 -6.80
CA GLY A 251 -1.25 -18.56 -6.68
C GLY A 251 -2.40 -18.58 -5.69
N GLY A 252 -2.20 -18.03 -4.49
CA GLY A 252 -3.06 -18.26 -3.32
C GLY A 252 -4.00 -17.13 -2.92
N MET A 253 -3.76 -15.89 -3.36
CA MET A 253 -4.52 -14.72 -2.91
C MET A 253 -5.80 -14.46 -3.71
N GLY A 254 -6.37 -15.49 -4.31
CA GLY A 254 -7.65 -15.40 -5.03
C GLY A 254 -8.02 -16.72 -5.73
N ALA A 255 -9.33 -16.92 -5.93
CA ALA A 255 -9.82 -18.01 -6.74
C ALA A 255 -9.41 -17.84 -8.22
N LYS A 256 -9.42 -18.92 -9.00
CA LYS A 256 -9.19 -18.87 -10.46
C LYS A 256 -10.07 -17.80 -11.11
N GLY A 257 -9.46 -16.94 -11.92
CA GLY A 257 -10.12 -15.82 -12.60
C GLY A 257 -10.52 -14.65 -11.70
N LYS A 258 -10.19 -14.68 -10.40
CA LYS A 258 -10.50 -13.61 -9.43
C LYS A 258 -9.30 -13.24 -8.56
N ASN A 259 -8.09 -13.56 -8.99
CA ASN A 259 -6.85 -13.17 -8.32
C ASN A 259 -6.20 -12.00 -9.06
N PHE A 260 -6.18 -10.83 -8.43
CA PHE A 260 -5.62 -9.60 -9.01
C PHE A 260 -4.12 -9.70 -9.30
N TYR A 261 -3.37 -10.44 -8.48
CA TYR A 261 -1.92 -10.61 -8.64
C TYR A 261 -1.60 -11.59 -9.77
N ASN A 262 -2.41 -12.64 -9.94
CA ASN A 262 -2.34 -13.53 -11.10
C ASN A 262 -2.61 -12.75 -12.40
N ALA A 263 -3.69 -11.97 -12.42
CA ALA A 263 -4.01 -11.12 -13.56
C ALA A 263 -2.90 -10.09 -13.86
N LEU A 264 -2.20 -9.58 -12.84
CA LEU A 264 -1.04 -8.69 -13.03
C LEU A 264 0.14 -9.44 -13.67
N ALA A 265 0.46 -10.63 -13.18
CA ALA A 265 1.52 -11.47 -13.78
C ALA A 265 1.22 -11.78 -15.26
N CYS A 266 -0.03 -12.08 -15.60
CA CYS A 266 -0.45 -12.23 -17.00
C CYS A 266 -0.21 -10.96 -17.82
N ARG A 267 -0.56 -9.78 -17.30
CA ARG A 267 -0.30 -8.50 -18.00
C ARG A 267 1.19 -8.19 -18.17
N TYR A 268 2.04 -8.79 -17.34
CA TYR A 268 3.49 -8.75 -17.52
C TYR A 268 4.02 -9.75 -18.55
N GLY A 269 3.15 -10.59 -19.15
CA GLY A 269 3.50 -11.58 -20.16
C GLY A 269 3.90 -12.94 -19.59
N TYR A 270 3.47 -13.26 -18.37
CA TYR A 270 3.74 -14.54 -17.68
C TYR A 270 2.46 -15.37 -17.54
N GLU A 271 1.62 -15.41 -18.58
CA GLU A 271 0.30 -16.09 -18.53
C GLU A 271 0.43 -17.56 -18.21
N LYS A 272 1.41 -18.24 -18.82
CA LYS A 272 1.65 -19.67 -18.62
C LYS A 272 2.11 -19.94 -17.19
N GLU A 273 3.12 -19.23 -16.74
CA GLU A 273 3.71 -19.37 -15.40
C GLU A 273 2.67 -19.00 -14.32
N ALA A 274 1.90 -17.95 -14.53
CA ALA A 274 0.83 -17.55 -13.61
C ALA A 274 -0.25 -18.64 -13.45
N ALA A 275 -0.63 -19.30 -14.54
CA ALA A 275 -1.58 -20.42 -14.51
C ALA A 275 -0.98 -21.61 -13.76
N GLU A 276 0.25 -22.03 -14.07
CA GLU A 276 0.93 -23.15 -13.40
C GLU A 276 1.11 -22.90 -11.90
N ILE A 277 1.56 -21.67 -11.52
CA ILE A 277 1.70 -21.27 -10.12
C ILE A 277 0.37 -21.39 -9.38
N GLN A 278 -0.72 -20.90 -9.98
CA GLN A 278 -2.02 -20.92 -9.33
C GLN A 278 -2.55 -22.34 -9.18
N ASP A 279 -2.40 -23.20 -10.18
CA ASP A 279 -2.85 -24.60 -10.13
C ASP A 279 -2.10 -25.39 -9.06
N LEU A 280 -0.79 -25.28 -9.01
CA LEU A 280 0.05 -25.93 -8.00
C LEU A 280 -0.27 -25.40 -6.59
N TYR A 281 -0.39 -24.10 -6.43
CA TYR A 281 -0.63 -23.49 -5.13
C TYR A 281 -1.98 -23.89 -4.53
N LEU A 282 -3.06 -23.82 -5.34
CA LEU A 282 -4.41 -24.20 -4.92
C LEU A 282 -4.56 -25.71 -4.68
N SER A 283 -3.72 -26.54 -5.31
CA SER A 283 -3.64 -27.98 -5.06
C SER A 283 -2.76 -28.35 -3.86
N GLY A 284 -2.20 -27.36 -3.14
CA GLY A 284 -1.37 -27.57 -1.95
C GLY A 284 0.12 -27.76 -2.23
N HIS A 285 0.56 -27.79 -3.48
CA HIS A 285 1.96 -27.94 -3.92
C HIS A 285 2.73 -26.62 -3.87
N LYS A 286 2.78 -25.98 -2.69
CA LYS A 286 3.30 -24.61 -2.53
C LYS A 286 4.77 -24.46 -2.90
N ALA A 287 5.61 -25.45 -2.61
CA ALA A 287 7.03 -25.42 -2.96
C ALA A 287 7.23 -25.54 -4.48
N GLU A 288 6.45 -26.39 -5.15
CA GLU A 288 6.50 -26.49 -6.61
C GLU A 288 5.96 -25.24 -7.29
N ALA A 289 4.90 -24.62 -6.73
CA ALA A 289 4.40 -23.32 -7.19
C ALA A 289 5.48 -22.23 -7.06
N ALA A 290 6.21 -22.18 -5.95
CA ALA A 290 7.31 -21.25 -5.76
C ALA A 290 8.42 -21.45 -6.81
N ALA A 291 8.76 -22.69 -7.13
CA ALA A 291 9.77 -23.01 -8.15
C ALA A 291 9.38 -22.54 -9.57
N LYS A 292 8.10 -22.31 -9.84
CA LYS A 292 7.57 -21.81 -11.13
C LYS A 292 7.61 -20.29 -11.27
N VAL A 293 7.90 -19.55 -10.21
CA VAL A 293 8.00 -18.09 -10.31
C VAL A 293 9.21 -17.74 -11.20
N PRO A 294 9.05 -16.93 -12.25
CA PRO A 294 10.16 -16.59 -13.16
C PRO A 294 11.28 -15.83 -12.43
N ALA A 295 12.53 -16.19 -12.73
CA ALA A 295 13.69 -15.55 -12.10
C ALA A 295 13.83 -14.07 -12.51
N ASP A 296 13.58 -13.77 -13.78
CA ASP A 296 13.58 -12.40 -14.31
C ASP A 296 12.50 -11.52 -13.70
N LEU A 297 11.33 -12.10 -13.35
CA LEU A 297 10.30 -11.36 -12.61
C LEU A 297 10.76 -11.01 -11.18
N LEU A 298 11.40 -11.95 -10.49
CA LEU A 298 11.95 -11.70 -9.14
C LEU A 298 13.05 -10.65 -9.18
N GLU A 299 13.92 -10.73 -10.17
CA GLU A 299 14.99 -9.76 -10.39
C GLU A 299 14.42 -8.37 -10.65
N ALA A 300 13.47 -8.24 -11.57
CA ALA A 300 12.84 -6.97 -11.92
C ALA A 300 12.10 -6.30 -10.75
N MET A 301 11.61 -7.07 -9.77
CA MET A 301 10.92 -6.59 -8.57
C MET A 301 11.86 -6.40 -7.36
N SER A 302 13.17 -6.53 -7.50
CA SER A 302 14.12 -6.46 -6.39
C SER A 302 15.25 -5.47 -6.64
N LEU A 303 15.91 -5.05 -5.56
CA LEU A 303 17.14 -4.27 -5.56
C LEU A 303 18.24 -5.11 -4.87
N CYS A 304 18.52 -6.28 -5.45
CA CYS A 304 19.49 -7.24 -4.90
C CYS A 304 20.66 -7.37 -5.89
N GLY A 305 21.83 -6.79 -5.58
CA GLY A 305 23.00 -6.80 -6.44
C GLY A 305 24.11 -5.87 -5.97
N PRO A 306 25.18 -5.77 -6.76
CA PRO A 306 26.25 -4.81 -6.50
C PRO A 306 25.80 -3.37 -6.75
N GLU A 307 26.58 -2.41 -6.25
CA GLU A 307 26.28 -0.97 -6.31
C GLU A 307 25.84 -0.49 -7.71
N GLY A 308 26.55 -0.89 -8.76
CA GLY A 308 26.24 -0.49 -10.14
C GLY A 308 24.83 -0.93 -10.55
N TYR A 309 24.50 -2.19 -10.30
CA TYR A 309 23.17 -2.74 -10.59
C TYR A 309 22.07 -2.00 -9.81
N ILE A 310 22.27 -1.77 -8.50
CA ILE A 310 21.26 -1.07 -7.71
C ILE A 310 21.05 0.36 -8.22
N LYS A 311 22.11 1.09 -8.57
CA LYS A 311 21.99 2.43 -9.16
C LYS A 311 21.23 2.42 -10.50
N GLU A 312 21.43 1.41 -11.34
CA GLU A 312 20.61 1.24 -12.55
C GLU A 312 19.13 1.00 -12.20
N ARG A 313 18.85 0.17 -11.19
CA ARG A 313 17.46 -0.03 -10.72
C ARG A 313 16.84 1.26 -10.17
N LEU A 314 17.60 2.05 -9.38
CA LEU A 314 17.14 3.35 -8.88
C LEU A 314 16.74 4.29 -10.02
N ALA A 315 17.56 4.34 -11.07
CA ALA A 315 17.27 5.14 -12.27
C ALA A 315 16.01 4.63 -12.98
N ALA A 316 15.83 3.31 -13.14
CA ALA A 316 14.64 2.73 -13.76
C ALA A 316 13.34 3.05 -12.97
N PHE A 317 13.36 2.96 -11.64
CA PHE A 317 12.23 3.36 -10.82
C PHE A 317 11.93 4.86 -10.92
N ALA A 318 12.96 5.71 -10.93
CA ALA A 318 12.81 7.16 -11.05
C ALA A 318 12.23 7.56 -12.42
N GLU A 319 12.67 6.95 -13.51
CA GLU A 319 12.24 7.22 -14.89
C GLU A 319 10.72 7.01 -15.07
N VAL A 320 10.17 5.99 -14.41
CA VAL A 320 8.72 5.69 -14.47
C VAL A 320 7.89 6.44 -13.41
N GLY A 321 8.50 7.43 -12.73
CA GLY A 321 7.81 8.35 -11.84
C GLY A 321 7.63 7.85 -10.40
N VAL A 322 8.37 6.85 -9.96
CA VAL A 322 8.38 6.44 -8.54
C VAL A 322 8.96 7.57 -7.69
N THR A 323 8.21 7.99 -6.71
CA THR A 323 8.55 9.09 -5.78
C THR A 323 9.06 8.58 -4.43
N HIS A 324 8.60 7.38 -4.02
CA HIS A 324 9.00 6.71 -2.79
C HIS A 324 9.51 5.31 -3.14
N LEU A 325 10.80 5.11 -2.95
CA LEU A 325 11.38 3.78 -3.12
C LEU A 325 11.06 2.93 -1.89
N ASN A 326 10.21 1.93 -2.08
CA ASN A 326 9.72 1.07 -0.99
C ASN A 326 10.59 -0.18 -0.88
N VAL A 327 11.51 -0.21 0.08
CA VAL A 327 12.53 -1.27 0.21
C VAL A 327 12.36 -2.12 1.45
N THR A 328 12.70 -3.40 1.33
CA THR A 328 12.79 -4.34 2.45
C THR A 328 14.22 -4.82 2.56
N PRO A 329 15.06 -4.24 3.45
CA PRO A 329 16.43 -4.69 3.68
C PRO A 329 16.48 -6.12 4.21
N VAL A 330 17.30 -6.98 3.60
CA VAL A 330 17.47 -8.39 3.99
C VAL A 330 18.94 -8.80 3.84
N GLY A 331 19.40 -9.65 4.74
CA GLY A 331 20.72 -10.27 4.61
C GLY A 331 21.92 -9.43 5.10
N GLY A 332 21.65 -8.30 5.79
CA GLY A 332 22.69 -7.43 6.33
C GLY A 332 22.16 -6.48 7.39
N ASP A 333 22.95 -5.47 7.75
CA ASP A 333 22.53 -4.41 8.66
C ASP A 333 21.56 -3.43 7.93
N PRO A 334 20.29 -3.34 8.35
CA PRO A 334 19.31 -2.45 7.71
C PRO A 334 19.70 -0.97 7.77
N VAL A 335 20.36 -0.53 8.85
CA VAL A 335 20.78 0.87 9.04
C VAL A 335 21.84 1.22 8.00
N ALA A 336 22.89 0.39 7.88
CA ALA A 336 23.95 0.60 6.88
C ALA A 336 23.40 0.56 5.44
N MET A 337 22.45 -0.33 5.14
CA MET A 337 21.84 -0.41 3.81
C MET A 337 21.02 0.84 3.47
N ILE A 338 20.22 1.35 4.40
CA ILE A 338 19.39 2.56 4.18
C ILE A 338 20.31 3.79 4.06
N GLU A 339 21.33 3.92 4.90
CA GLU A 339 22.31 5.00 4.81
C GLU A 339 23.04 5.00 3.46
N THR A 340 23.50 3.83 3.01
CA THR A 340 24.14 3.64 1.70
C THR A 340 23.21 4.03 0.56
N LEU A 341 21.97 3.52 0.59
CA LEU A 341 20.97 3.81 -0.43
C LEU A 341 20.61 5.30 -0.46
N ARG A 342 20.51 5.96 0.71
CA ARG A 342 20.30 7.41 0.82
C ARG A 342 21.43 8.19 0.14
N GLY A 343 22.67 7.75 0.27
CA GLY A 343 23.81 8.36 -0.38
C GLY A 343 23.82 8.24 -1.92
N TRP A 344 23.00 7.36 -2.49
CA TRP A 344 22.88 7.18 -3.95
C TRP A 344 21.65 7.89 -4.54
N LEU A 345 20.72 8.40 -3.74
CA LEU A 345 19.50 9.13 -4.14
C LEU A 345 19.68 10.65 -4.14
#